data_6468eeb255d69a07ecd4409a1a5e41f5
#
_entry.id   6468eeb255d69a07ecd4409a1a5e41f5
#
_cell.length_a   1.000
_cell.length_b   1.000
_cell.length_c   1.000
_cell.angle_alpha   90.00
_cell.angle_beta   90.00
_cell.angle_gamma   90.00
#
_symmetry.space_group_name_H-M   'P 1'
#
loop_
_entity.id
_entity.type
_entity.pdbx_description
1 polymer ?
#
loop_
_entity_poly.entity_id
_entity_poly.type
_entity_poly.pdbx_seq_one_letter_code
_entity_poly.pdbx_strand_id
1 'polypeptide(L)'
;KRNTRAYEFQKGPANQKSFGCIAATHKNLSGKDAAATKMAAKGTCVMALMTGEQYVESMRKLNLQVYMFGKKIENPVDDPILRPSLNSVKATYDLAQDPEYADLMTAKSILTGETINRFTHIHQSTDDLIKKVKMQRLCGQKTAACFQRCVGMDAFNAVYSTTYETDEKYGTHYHENFKKFLQYVQEHDYTVDGAMTDPKGDRSLPPHLQADPDLYLRVVERRPDGIVVRGAKAHQTGFVNSHEVIVMPTQAMGEDDKDYAVAFAVPTDAKGIFMIVGRQSCDTRKLEGSEIDVGNSQFGGTEALVIFDDVFVPNDRIFLNGENEFAGVLVERFAGYHR
;
A
#
# COMPACT_ATOMS: atom_id res chain seq x y z
N LYS A 1 35.17 15.19 3.18
CA LYS A 1 34.73 15.24 4.59
C LYS A 1 33.24 15.52 4.54
N ARG A 2 32.39 14.52 4.65
CA ARG A 2 30.93 14.65 4.74
C ARG A 2 30.56 14.80 6.22
N ASN A 3 29.86 15.89 6.53
CA ASN A 3 29.31 16.14 7.87
C ASN A 3 28.04 15.29 8.04
N THR A 4 28.10 14.25 8.86
CA THR A 4 26.94 13.55 9.39
C THR A 4 26.44 14.32 10.62
N ARG A 5 25.35 15.07 10.48
CA ARG A 5 24.59 15.57 11.64
C ARG A 5 23.65 14.48 12.10
N ALA A 6 23.89 13.96 13.30
CA ALA A 6 22.93 13.16 14.04
C ALA A 6 21.79 14.08 14.52
N TYR A 7 20.54 13.74 14.20
CA TYR A 7 19.36 14.42 14.75
C TYR A 7 18.96 13.74 16.06
N GLU A 8 19.11 14.47 17.16
CA GLU A 8 18.51 14.11 18.44
C GLU A 8 17.03 14.49 18.44
N PHE A 9 16.16 13.51 18.62
CA PHE A 9 14.73 13.73 18.81
C PHE A 9 14.46 14.18 20.25
N GLN A 10 14.03 15.43 20.42
CA GLN A 10 13.49 15.91 21.69
C GLN A 10 12.08 15.37 21.89
N LYS A 11 11.88 14.65 23.00
CA LYS A 11 10.56 14.19 23.46
C LYS A 11 9.75 15.38 23.96
N GLY A 12 8.72 15.78 23.21
CA GLY A 12 7.69 16.70 23.69
C GLY A 12 6.70 15.99 24.64
N PRO A 13 6.04 16.72 25.57
CA PRO A 13 5.17 16.11 26.56
C PRO A 13 3.87 15.57 25.95
N ALA A 14 3.51 14.35 26.32
CA ALA A 14 2.29 13.67 25.94
C ALA A 14 1.06 14.40 26.53
N ASN A 15 0.24 14.98 25.67
CA ASN A 15 -1.06 15.53 26.04
C ASN A 15 -2.16 14.54 25.61
N GLN A 16 -2.61 13.71 26.57
CA GLN A 16 -3.74 12.82 26.40
C GLN A 16 -5.04 13.61 26.29
N LYS A 17 -5.61 13.73 25.12
CA LYS A 17 -7.04 14.02 24.92
C LYS A 17 -7.67 12.89 24.13
N SER A 18 -8.56 12.19 24.81
CA SER A 18 -9.41 11.13 24.26
C SER A 18 -10.33 11.68 23.17
N PHE A 19 -10.22 11.18 21.94
CA PHE A 19 -11.18 11.45 20.88
C PHE A 19 -12.29 10.40 20.90
N GLY A 20 -13.53 10.87 21.05
CA GLY A 20 -14.71 10.03 21.04
C GLY A 20 -15.11 9.63 19.62
N CYS A 21 -15.50 8.37 19.51
CA CYS A 21 -16.09 7.80 18.30
C CYS A 21 -17.45 8.47 18.02
N ILE A 22 -17.65 9.09 16.86
CA ILE A 22 -18.93 9.67 16.42
C ILE A 22 -19.76 8.56 15.79
N ALA A 23 -20.78 8.10 16.50
CA ALA A 23 -21.80 7.22 15.95
C ALA A 23 -22.85 8.06 15.20
N ALA A 24 -23.07 7.74 13.93
CA ALA A 24 -24.14 8.31 13.13
C ALA A 24 -25.51 7.80 13.63
N THR A 25 -26.34 8.70 14.12
CA THR A 25 -27.71 8.41 14.56
C THR A 25 -28.69 8.56 13.39
N HIS A 26 -29.30 7.46 12.96
CA HIS A 26 -30.57 7.51 12.24
C HIS A 26 -31.74 7.56 13.24
N LYS A 27 -32.55 8.61 13.13
CA LYS A 27 -33.78 8.81 13.90
C LYS A 27 -34.98 8.06 13.31
N ASN A 28 -35.76 7.54 14.22
CA ASN A 28 -37.20 7.24 14.23
C ASN A 28 -37.62 5.80 13.88
N LEU A 29 -37.88 5.03 14.93
CA LEU A 29 -39.07 4.17 15.02
C LEU A 29 -39.56 4.12 16.50
N SER A 30 -40.84 4.25 16.66
CA SER A 30 -41.59 4.45 17.90
C SER A 30 -41.82 3.12 18.66
N GLY A 31 -41.68 3.16 19.97
CA GLY A 31 -42.61 2.52 20.91
C GLY A 31 -42.34 1.05 21.29
N LYS A 32 -42.01 0.88 22.59
CA LYS A 32 -42.08 -0.37 23.39
C LYS A 32 -41.00 -1.41 23.14
N ASP A 33 -39.91 -1.26 23.90
CA ASP A 33 -39.23 -2.31 24.66
C ASP A 33 -37.99 -1.69 25.36
N ALA A 34 -38.28 -0.99 26.45
CA ALA A 34 -37.26 -0.30 27.24
C ALA A 34 -36.82 -1.16 28.45
N ALA A 35 -36.33 -2.37 28.24
CA ALA A 35 -35.82 -3.17 29.36
C ALA A 35 -34.62 -4.10 29.03
N ALA A 36 -34.02 -4.06 27.83
CA ALA A 36 -32.91 -4.95 27.49
C ALA A 36 -31.68 -4.28 26.84
N THR A 37 -31.59 -2.94 26.88
CA THR A 37 -30.48 -2.23 26.21
C THR A 37 -29.64 -1.43 27.19
N LYS A 38 -29.21 -2.04 28.27
CA LYS A 38 -28.18 -1.51 29.15
C LYS A 38 -27.13 -2.56 29.41
N MET A 39 -26.26 -2.78 28.42
CA MET A 39 -24.89 -3.28 28.52
C MET A 39 -24.29 -3.49 27.13
N ALA A 40 -24.31 -2.46 26.29
CA ALA A 40 -23.30 -2.40 25.23
C ALA A 40 -22.08 -1.72 25.87
N ALA A 41 -21.24 -2.54 26.47
CA ALA A 41 -19.96 -2.14 27.00
C ALA A 41 -19.15 -1.45 25.89
N LYS A 42 -18.37 -0.44 26.27
CA LYS A 42 -17.26 0.10 25.51
C LYS A 42 -16.42 -1.04 24.93
N GLY A 43 -16.77 -1.50 23.75
CA GLY A 43 -15.96 -2.45 22.99
C GLY A 43 -14.72 -1.68 22.54
N THR A 44 -13.60 -1.92 23.20
CA THR A 44 -12.29 -1.71 22.61
C THR A 44 -12.32 -2.53 21.32
N CYS A 45 -12.28 -1.86 20.19
CA CYS A 45 -12.13 -2.53 18.88
C CYS A 45 -10.74 -3.16 18.91
N VAL A 46 -10.66 -4.43 19.31
CA VAL A 46 -9.41 -5.18 19.26
C VAL A 46 -9.13 -5.38 17.77
N MET A 47 -8.12 -4.75 17.24
CA MET A 47 -7.65 -4.98 15.89
C MET A 47 -7.18 -6.44 15.82
N ALA A 48 -7.97 -7.31 15.17
CA ALA A 48 -7.64 -8.69 15.00
C ALA A 48 -6.84 -8.85 13.71
N LEU A 49 -5.63 -9.41 13.81
CA LEU A 49 -4.84 -9.79 12.64
C LEU A 49 -5.63 -10.82 11.82
N MET A 50 -5.73 -10.61 10.50
CA MET A 50 -6.34 -11.57 9.60
C MET A 50 -5.54 -12.88 9.57
N THR A 51 -6.25 -14.00 9.46
CA THR A 51 -5.62 -15.25 9.02
C THR A 51 -5.37 -15.22 7.51
N GLY A 52 -4.53 -16.12 7.01
CA GLY A 52 -4.30 -16.22 5.56
C GLY A 52 -5.58 -16.55 4.79
N GLU A 53 -6.51 -17.34 5.34
CA GLU A 53 -7.80 -17.60 4.69
C GLU A 53 -8.70 -16.36 4.68
N GLN A 54 -8.73 -15.59 5.76
CA GLN A 54 -9.48 -14.32 5.80
C GLN A 54 -8.94 -13.32 4.78
N TYR A 55 -7.62 -13.27 4.60
CA TYR A 55 -7.01 -12.47 3.54
C TYR A 55 -7.49 -12.94 2.15
N VAL A 56 -7.43 -14.25 1.85
CA VAL A 56 -7.89 -14.79 0.55
C VAL A 56 -9.36 -14.42 0.30
N GLU A 57 -10.23 -14.60 1.30
CA GLU A 57 -11.64 -14.25 1.19
C GLU A 57 -11.89 -12.75 1.07
N SER A 58 -11.04 -11.90 1.66
CA SER A 58 -11.14 -10.45 1.48
C SER A 58 -10.78 -10.04 0.05
N MET A 59 -9.76 -10.65 -0.55
CA MET A 59 -9.39 -10.43 -1.95
C MET A 59 -10.48 -10.88 -2.94
N ARG A 60 -11.25 -11.96 -2.63
CA ARG A 60 -12.38 -12.40 -3.46
C ARG A 60 -13.50 -11.37 -3.59
N LYS A 61 -13.61 -10.46 -2.62
CA LYS A 61 -14.66 -9.43 -2.59
C LYS A 61 -14.34 -8.24 -3.49
N LEU A 62 -13.08 -8.10 -3.92
CA LEU A 62 -12.65 -7.00 -4.78
C LEU A 62 -13.07 -7.24 -6.23
N ASN A 63 -13.49 -6.19 -6.90
CA ASN A 63 -13.85 -6.21 -8.32
C ASN A 63 -12.66 -5.81 -9.19
N LEU A 64 -11.55 -6.55 -9.08
CA LEU A 64 -10.33 -6.27 -9.81
C LEU A 64 -10.52 -6.41 -11.33
N GLN A 65 -10.01 -5.45 -12.10
CA GLN A 65 -10.03 -5.49 -13.56
C GLN A 65 -8.67 -6.02 -14.07
N VAL A 66 -8.50 -7.33 -14.07
CA VAL A 66 -7.25 -8.01 -14.42
C VAL A 66 -7.31 -8.59 -15.82
N TYR A 67 -6.28 -8.31 -16.61
CA TYR A 67 -6.12 -8.84 -17.98
C TYR A 67 -4.81 -9.61 -18.10
N MET A 68 -4.85 -10.77 -18.75
CA MET A 68 -3.68 -11.61 -18.99
C MET A 68 -3.84 -12.33 -20.34
N PHE A 69 -2.78 -12.35 -21.17
CA PHE A 69 -2.79 -12.96 -22.50
C PHE A 69 -3.97 -12.51 -23.39
N GLY A 70 -4.31 -11.20 -23.33
CA GLY A 70 -5.40 -10.61 -24.13
C GLY A 70 -6.81 -10.94 -23.65
N LYS A 71 -6.96 -11.53 -22.45
CA LYS A 71 -8.26 -11.89 -21.89
C LYS A 71 -8.45 -11.28 -20.50
N LYS A 72 -9.68 -10.91 -20.17
CA LYS A 72 -10.08 -10.58 -18.81
C LYS A 72 -10.10 -11.85 -17.96
N ILE A 73 -9.57 -11.78 -16.76
CA ILE A 73 -9.59 -12.84 -15.76
C ILE A 73 -10.73 -12.54 -14.78
N GLU A 74 -11.76 -13.36 -14.84
CA GLU A 74 -12.99 -13.14 -14.04
C GLU A 74 -12.79 -13.46 -12.55
N ASN A 75 -11.90 -14.38 -12.22
CA ASN A 75 -11.58 -14.76 -10.84
C ASN A 75 -10.07 -14.82 -10.63
N PRO A 76 -9.40 -13.67 -10.38
CA PRO A 76 -7.96 -13.61 -10.17
C PRO A 76 -7.46 -14.45 -8.99
N VAL A 77 -8.27 -14.58 -7.94
CA VAL A 77 -7.90 -15.30 -6.70
C VAL A 77 -7.69 -16.80 -6.95
N ASP A 78 -8.48 -17.40 -7.83
CA ASP A 78 -8.41 -18.84 -8.12
C ASP A 78 -7.81 -19.17 -9.48
N ASP A 79 -7.36 -18.16 -10.21
CA ASP A 79 -6.64 -18.38 -11.47
C ASP A 79 -5.33 -19.15 -11.21
N PRO A 80 -5.06 -20.27 -11.90
CA PRO A 80 -3.91 -21.13 -11.60
C PRO A 80 -2.55 -20.47 -11.86
N ILE A 81 -2.51 -19.42 -12.69
CA ILE A 81 -1.27 -18.65 -12.95
C ILE A 81 -1.04 -17.61 -11.86
N LEU A 82 -2.11 -16.98 -11.36
CA LEU A 82 -2.05 -15.94 -10.34
C LEU A 82 -1.99 -16.51 -8.92
N ARG A 83 -2.61 -17.69 -8.67
CA ARG A 83 -2.71 -18.29 -7.36
C ARG A 83 -1.38 -18.45 -6.60
N PRO A 84 -0.26 -18.86 -7.22
CA PRO A 84 1.03 -18.93 -6.52
C PRO A 84 1.49 -17.58 -5.94
N SER A 85 1.19 -16.47 -6.61
CA SER A 85 1.53 -15.15 -6.10
C SER A 85 0.66 -14.74 -4.91
N LEU A 86 -0.63 -15.05 -4.94
CA LEU A 86 -1.53 -14.87 -3.81
C LEU A 86 -1.09 -15.69 -2.60
N ASN A 87 -0.66 -16.94 -2.81
CA ASN A 87 -0.15 -17.81 -1.76
C ASN A 87 1.09 -17.22 -1.06
N SER A 88 1.94 -16.52 -1.79
CA SER A 88 3.11 -15.85 -1.20
C SER A 88 2.69 -14.74 -0.21
N VAL A 89 1.68 -13.97 -0.54
CA VAL A 89 1.11 -12.96 0.36
C VAL A 89 0.37 -13.63 1.52
N LYS A 90 -0.46 -14.65 1.25
CA LYS A 90 -1.16 -15.45 2.27
C LYS A 90 -0.20 -15.97 3.33
N ALA A 91 0.95 -16.51 2.92
CA ALA A 91 1.96 -17.04 3.84
C ALA A 91 2.44 -15.99 4.86
N THR A 92 2.46 -14.71 4.53
CA THR A 92 2.82 -13.64 5.48
C THR A 92 1.78 -13.45 6.58
N TYR A 93 0.52 -13.69 6.29
CA TYR A 93 -0.57 -13.68 7.28
C TYR A 93 -0.51 -14.92 8.18
N ASP A 94 -0.30 -16.10 7.58
CA ASP A 94 -0.16 -17.35 8.33
C ASP A 94 1.02 -17.27 9.32
N LEU A 95 2.17 -16.72 8.90
CA LEU A 95 3.34 -16.50 9.75
C LEU A 95 3.07 -15.51 10.89
N ALA A 96 2.18 -14.52 10.70
CA ALA A 96 1.83 -13.58 11.76
C ALA A 96 0.92 -14.21 12.83
N GLN A 97 0.23 -15.29 12.51
CA GLN A 97 -0.59 -16.09 13.45
C GLN A 97 0.23 -17.15 14.19
N ASP A 98 1.43 -17.48 13.70
CA ASP A 98 2.28 -18.48 14.32
C ASP A 98 3.01 -17.91 15.55
N PRO A 99 2.80 -18.47 16.76
CA PRO A 99 3.46 -17.99 17.97
C PRO A 99 5.00 -17.98 17.90
N GLU A 100 5.61 -18.85 17.10
CA GLU A 100 7.07 -18.89 16.90
C GLU A 100 7.58 -17.64 16.23
N TYR A 101 6.78 -17.03 15.33
CA TYR A 101 7.20 -15.87 14.52
C TYR A 101 6.49 -14.57 14.89
N ALA A 102 5.55 -14.59 15.83
CA ALA A 102 4.70 -13.45 16.18
C ALA A 102 5.50 -12.17 16.53
N ASP A 103 6.58 -12.28 17.33
CA ASP A 103 7.43 -11.12 17.67
C ASP A 103 8.10 -10.50 16.43
N LEU A 104 8.40 -11.32 15.43
CA LEU A 104 9.02 -10.87 14.20
C LEU A 104 8.00 -10.32 13.20
N MET A 105 6.82 -10.98 13.10
CA MET A 105 5.80 -10.65 12.11
C MET A 105 4.83 -9.55 12.55
N THR A 106 4.82 -9.20 13.85
CA THR A 106 3.95 -8.17 14.41
C THR A 106 4.73 -7.02 15.02
N ALA A 107 4.05 -5.90 15.25
CA ALA A 107 4.58 -4.73 15.93
C ALA A 107 3.46 -4.01 16.71
N LYS A 108 3.81 -2.98 17.49
CA LYS A 108 2.84 -2.07 18.08
C LYS A 108 2.62 -0.87 17.17
N SER A 109 1.38 -0.53 16.90
CA SER A 109 1.03 0.68 16.16
C SER A 109 1.48 1.93 16.93
N ILE A 110 2.13 2.84 16.24
CA ILE A 110 2.48 4.16 16.80
C ILE A 110 1.26 5.07 16.97
N LEU A 111 0.16 4.74 16.28
CA LEU A 111 -1.08 5.54 16.30
C LEU A 111 -2.02 5.11 17.42
N THR A 112 -2.15 3.80 17.65
CA THR A 112 -3.16 3.23 18.56
C THR A 112 -2.57 2.44 19.72
N GLY A 113 -1.30 2.01 19.64
CA GLY A 113 -0.67 1.10 20.61
C GLY A 113 -1.10 -0.37 20.46
N GLU A 114 -2.05 -0.67 19.57
CA GLU A 114 -2.53 -2.03 19.34
C GLU A 114 -1.50 -2.88 18.55
N THR A 115 -1.66 -4.20 18.62
CA THR A 115 -0.84 -5.12 17.85
C THR A 115 -1.29 -5.13 16.39
N ILE A 116 -0.35 -4.88 15.47
CA ILE A 116 -0.56 -4.82 14.03
C ILE A 116 0.40 -5.76 13.32
N ASN A 117 0.10 -6.08 12.07
CA ASN A 117 1.05 -6.72 11.17
C ASN A 117 2.24 -5.80 10.92
N ARG A 118 3.48 -6.32 11.04
CA ARG A 118 4.70 -5.49 10.88
C ARG A 118 4.82 -4.85 9.51
N PHE A 119 4.18 -5.39 8.49
CA PHE A 119 4.15 -4.75 7.17
C PHE A 119 3.46 -3.38 7.14
N THR A 120 2.70 -3.01 8.17
CA THR A 120 2.07 -1.69 8.31
C THR A 120 2.70 -0.82 9.41
N HIS A 121 3.87 -1.24 9.92
CA HIS A 121 4.57 -0.52 10.99
C HIS A 121 5.43 0.62 10.46
N ILE A 122 5.39 1.76 11.14
CA ILE A 122 6.31 2.87 10.93
C ILE A 122 7.53 2.68 11.83
N HIS A 123 8.71 2.52 11.25
CA HIS A 123 9.94 2.25 11.97
C HIS A 123 10.30 3.41 12.91
N GLN A 124 10.55 3.10 14.18
CA GLN A 124 10.90 4.07 15.22
C GLN A 124 12.33 3.89 15.73
N SER A 125 12.99 2.81 15.38
CA SER A 125 14.29 2.45 15.95
C SER A 125 15.11 1.59 14.98
N THR A 126 16.41 1.47 15.27
CA THR A 126 17.29 0.52 14.60
C THR A 126 16.82 -0.93 14.78
N ASP A 127 16.21 -1.26 15.93
CA ASP A 127 15.66 -2.61 16.17
C ASP A 127 14.52 -2.93 15.21
N ASP A 128 13.66 -1.95 14.89
CA ASP A 128 12.60 -2.14 13.88
C ASP A 128 13.18 -2.45 12.51
N LEU A 129 14.27 -1.79 12.11
CA LEU A 129 14.95 -2.07 10.84
C LEU A 129 15.58 -3.46 10.83
N ILE A 130 16.21 -3.88 11.95
CA ILE A 130 16.76 -5.22 12.12
C ILE A 130 15.64 -6.27 12.02
N LYS A 131 14.51 -6.06 12.71
CA LYS A 131 13.35 -6.95 12.65
C LYS A 131 12.74 -6.99 11.27
N LYS A 132 12.66 -5.86 10.56
CA LYS A 132 12.24 -5.79 9.16
C LYS A 132 13.07 -6.75 8.29
N VAL A 133 14.39 -6.63 8.32
CA VAL A 133 15.29 -7.47 7.51
C VAL A 133 15.15 -8.96 7.86
N LYS A 134 15.05 -9.29 9.17
CA LYS A 134 14.84 -10.67 9.62
C LYS A 134 13.49 -11.23 9.16
N MET A 135 12.42 -10.42 9.25
CA MET A 135 11.07 -10.78 8.78
C MET A 135 11.08 -11.05 7.26
N GLN A 136 11.67 -10.16 6.47
CA GLN A 136 11.75 -10.34 5.01
C GLN A 136 12.55 -11.61 4.64
N ARG A 137 13.65 -11.87 5.36
CA ARG A 137 14.43 -13.10 5.19
C ARG A 137 13.60 -14.34 5.53
N LEU A 138 12.86 -14.32 6.64
CA LEU A 138 11.96 -15.41 7.02
C LEU A 138 10.91 -15.67 5.92
N CYS A 139 10.23 -14.64 5.44
CA CYS A 139 9.25 -14.77 4.37
C CYS A 139 9.88 -15.39 3.11
N GLY A 140 11.06 -14.92 2.69
CA GLY A 140 11.80 -15.47 1.56
C GLY A 140 12.21 -16.94 1.76
N GLN A 141 12.64 -17.33 2.95
CA GLN A 141 12.98 -18.71 3.29
C GLN A 141 11.76 -19.65 3.25
N LYS A 142 10.59 -19.15 3.68
CA LYS A 142 9.34 -19.95 3.71
C LYS A 142 8.69 -20.10 2.35
N THR A 143 8.84 -19.11 1.47
CA THR A 143 8.16 -19.10 0.17
C THR A 143 9.11 -19.42 -1.01
N ALA A 144 10.41 -19.20 -0.87
CA ALA A 144 11.38 -19.19 -1.96
C ALA A 144 10.94 -18.31 -3.15
N ALA A 145 10.16 -17.27 -2.87
CA ALA A 145 9.57 -16.36 -3.84
C ALA A 145 9.41 -14.94 -3.25
N CYS A 146 9.02 -13.98 -4.08
CA CYS A 146 8.67 -12.65 -3.63
C CYS A 146 7.35 -12.69 -2.84
N PHE A 147 7.37 -12.23 -1.60
CA PHE A 147 6.17 -12.14 -0.73
C PHE A 147 5.39 -10.83 -0.92
N GLN A 148 5.85 -9.92 -1.78
CA GLN A 148 5.18 -8.76 -2.37
C GLN A 148 4.80 -7.61 -1.43
N ARG A 149 4.74 -7.79 -0.11
CA ARG A 149 4.30 -6.76 0.85
C ARG A 149 5.37 -5.74 1.23
N CYS A 150 6.64 -5.94 0.80
CA CYS A 150 7.74 -5.04 1.15
C CYS A 150 7.56 -3.65 0.56
N VAL A 151 7.05 -3.55 -0.67
CA VAL A 151 6.85 -2.25 -1.35
C VAL A 151 5.88 -1.35 -0.61
N GLY A 152 4.76 -1.88 -0.12
CA GLY A 152 3.80 -1.12 0.69
C GLY A 152 4.39 -0.66 2.03
N MET A 153 5.13 -1.55 2.73
CA MET A 153 5.79 -1.21 3.99
C MET A 153 6.80 -0.06 3.80
N ASP A 154 7.57 -0.10 2.72
CA ASP A 154 8.55 0.93 2.43
C ASP A 154 7.88 2.24 2.01
N ALA A 155 6.76 2.16 1.26
CA ALA A 155 5.92 3.31 0.92
C ALA A 155 5.34 3.98 2.18
N PHE A 156 4.81 3.23 3.16
CA PHE A 156 4.32 3.80 4.41
C PHE A 156 5.39 4.65 5.12
N ASN A 157 6.60 4.12 5.23
CA ASN A 157 7.70 4.79 5.93
C ASN A 157 8.20 6.04 5.17
N ALA A 158 8.25 5.97 3.84
CA ALA A 158 8.64 7.09 3.00
C ALA A 158 7.60 8.22 3.03
N VAL A 159 6.31 7.88 2.85
CA VAL A 159 5.21 8.87 2.83
C VAL A 159 5.03 9.49 4.21
N TYR A 160 5.13 8.72 5.31
CA TYR A 160 5.00 9.24 6.67
C TYR A 160 5.95 10.41 6.95
N SER A 161 7.22 10.24 6.65
CA SER A 161 8.22 11.29 6.91
C SER A 161 8.14 12.44 5.89
N THR A 162 7.81 12.13 4.62
CA THR A 162 7.73 13.16 3.58
C THR A 162 6.53 14.07 3.78
N THR A 163 5.36 13.53 4.09
CA THR A 163 4.15 14.33 4.34
C THR A 163 4.30 15.26 5.54
N TYR A 164 5.00 14.82 6.61
CA TYR A 164 5.30 15.68 7.76
C TYR A 164 6.09 16.94 7.34
N GLU A 165 7.18 16.76 6.58
CA GLU A 165 7.99 17.88 6.13
C GLU A 165 7.28 18.75 5.09
N THR A 166 6.43 18.15 4.25
CA THR A 166 5.61 18.90 3.29
C THR A 166 4.62 19.82 4.02
N ASP A 167 3.93 19.31 5.04
CA ASP A 167 2.99 20.09 5.85
C ASP A 167 3.70 21.24 6.58
N GLU A 168 4.91 21.00 7.15
CA GLU A 168 5.69 22.05 7.79
C GLU A 168 6.09 23.17 6.82
N LYS A 169 6.39 22.84 5.57
CA LYS A 169 6.84 23.81 4.58
C LYS A 169 5.70 24.56 3.89
N TYR A 170 4.62 23.84 3.55
CA TYR A 170 3.53 24.39 2.71
C TYR A 170 2.24 24.64 3.49
N GLY A 171 2.14 24.21 4.75
CA GLY A 171 0.91 24.32 5.55
C GLY A 171 -0.22 23.43 5.03
N THR A 172 0.12 22.34 4.38
CA THR A 172 -0.85 21.32 3.92
C THR A 172 -1.34 20.45 5.08
N HIS A 173 -2.17 19.43 4.79
CA HIS A 173 -2.69 18.48 5.78
C HIS A 173 -2.44 17.04 5.36
N TYR A 174 -1.43 16.79 4.54
CA TYR A 174 -1.14 15.46 3.98
C TYR A 174 -0.71 14.45 5.03
N HIS A 175 0.00 14.89 6.07
CA HIS A 175 0.42 14.01 7.15
C HIS A 175 -0.77 13.49 7.97
N GLU A 176 -1.76 14.34 8.22
CA GLU A 176 -3.00 13.92 8.90
C GLU A 176 -3.83 12.97 8.01
N ASN A 177 -3.94 13.24 6.72
CA ASN A 177 -4.57 12.35 5.75
C ASN A 177 -3.88 10.98 5.74
N PHE A 178 -2.55 10.99 5.68
CA PHE A 178 -1.77 9.74 5.68
C PHE A 178 -1.95 8.95 6.98
N LYS A 179 -1.96 9.59 8.16
CA LYS A 179 -2.20 8.90 9.43
C LYS A 179 -3.57 8.24 9.48
N LYS A 180 -4.62 8.91 8.98
CA LYS A 180 -5.96 8.33 8.86
C LYS A 180 -5.98 7.11 7.94
N PHE A 181 -5.31 7.20 6.79
CA PHE A 181 -5.17 6.09 5.87
C PHE A 181 -4.40 4.92 6.49
N LEU A 182 -3.26 5.19 7.16
CA LEU A 182 -2.47 4.18 7.85
C LEU A 182 -3.29 3.47 8.94
N GLN A 183 -4.05 4.24 9.75
CA GLN A 183 -4.92 3.67 10.76
C GLN A 183 -6.00 2.76 10.14
N TYR A 184 -6.65 3.22 9.07
CA TYR A 184 -7.62 2.43 8.32
C TYR A 184 -7.02 1.10 7.81
N VAL A 185 -5.82 1.13 7.24
CA VAL A 185 -5.13 -0.07 6.79
C VAL A 185 -4.79 -1.01 7.95
N GLN A 186 -4.33 -0.48 9.08
CA GLN A 186 -4.01 -1.27 10.27
C GLN A 186 -5.24 -1.90 10.90
N GLU A 187 -6.36 -1.18 10.98
CA GLU A 187 -7.63 -1.67 11.52
C GLU A 187 -8.22 -2.84 10.73
N HIS A 188 -7.97 -2.86 9.41
CA HIS A 188 -8.46 -3.91 8.51
C HIS A 188 -7.38 -4.97 8.19
N ASP A 189 -6.14 -4.79 8.68
CA ASP A 189 -4.97 -5.62 8.34
C ASP A 189 -4.79 -5.80 6.82
N TYR A 190 -4.99 -4.74 6.05
CA TYR A 190 -4.93 -4.78 4.59
C TYR A 190 -3.50 -4.89 4.05
N THR A 191 -3.34 -5.60 2.93
CA THR A 191 -2.15 -5.52 2.10
C THR A 191 -2.23 -4.29 1.22
N VAL A 192 -1.15 -3.51 1.19
CA VAL A 192 -1.01 -2.31 0.37
C VAL A 192 0.17 -2.49 -0.59
N ASP A 193 -0.01 -2.12 -1.84
CA ASP A 193 1.08 -2.02 -2.81
C ASP A 193 1.70 -0.62 -2.80
N GLY A 194 2.94 -0.50 -3.30
CA GLY A 194 3.65 0.77 -3.46
C GLY A 194 4.00 1.04 -4.92
N ALA A 195 3.14 1.75 -5.64
CA ALA A 195 3.29 1.98 -7.06
C ALA A 195 4.13 3.24 -7.35
N MET A 196 5.43 3.06 -7.56
CA MET A 196 6.36 4.15 -7.85
C MET A 196 6.72 4.24 -9.34
N THR A 197 7.18 3.14 -9.94
CA THR A 197 7.80 3.15 -11.28
C THR A 197 6.78 3.44 -12.39
N ASP A 198 7.07 4.43 -13.24
CA ASP A 198 6.33 4.70 -14.46
C ASP A 198 6.83 3.84 -15.64
N PRO A 199 6.04 3.65 -16.71
CA PRO A 199 6.50 3.01 -17.94
C PRO A 199 7.73 3.73 -18.51
N LYS A 200 8.55 2.99 -19.26
CA LYS A 200 9.76 3.56 -19.86
C LYS A 200 9.42 4.32 -21.13
N GLY A 201 9.51 5.67 -21.06
CA GLY A 201 9.49 6.56 -22.19
C GLY A 201 10.91 6.92 -22.66
N ASP A 202 11.05 8.09 -23.23
CA ASP A 202 12.39 8.67 -23.50
C ASP A 202 13.02 9.12 -22.18
N ARG A 203 13.98 8.36 -21.70
CA ARG A 203 14.64 8.60 -20.40
C ARG A 203 15.55 9.82 -20.37
N SER A 204 15.79 10.47 -21.51
CA SER A 204 16.51 11.74 -21.58
C SER A 204 15.60 12.96 -21.36
N LEU A 205 14.27 12.75 -21.37
CA LEU A 205 13.28 13.81 -21.24
C LEU A 205 12.55 13.75 -19.89
N PRO A 206 12.18 14.91 -19.31
CA PRO A 206 11.32 14.97 -18.15
C PRO A 206 9.88 14.53 -18.48
N PRO A 207 9.03 14.28 -17.48
CA PRO A 207 7.66 13.81 -17.68
C PRO A 207 6.81 14.65 -18.64
N HIS A 208 6.85 15.99 -18.53
CA HIS A 208 6.04 16.90 -19.37
C HIS A 208 6.47 16.94 -20.85
N LEU A 209 7.67 16.45 -21.20
CA LEU A 209 8.19 16.40 -22.57
C LEU A 209 8.08 15.02 -23.22
N GLN A 210 7.48 14.03 -22.56
CA GLN A 210 7.23 12.74 -23.19
C GLN A 210 6.28 12.90 -24.38
N ALA A 211 6.44 12.07 -25.41
CA ALA A 211 5.61 12.12 -26.62
C ALA A 211 4.12 11.90 -26.31
N ASP A 212 3.83 11.10 -25.29
CA ASP A 212 2.49 10.92 -24.74
C ASP A 212 2.48 11.48 -23.31
N PRO A 213 1.70 12.53 -23.01
CA PRO A 213 1.63 13.12 -21.69
C PRO A 213 1.01 12.17 -20.64
N ASP A 214 0.26 11.16 -21.07
CA ASP A 214 -0.38 10.16 -20.21
C ASP A 214 0.48 8.90 -20.03
N LEU A 215 1.71 8.89 -20.56
CA LEU A 215 2.65 7.78 -20.36
C LEU A 215 3.00 7.64 -18.87
N TYR A 216 3.34 8.74 -18.20
CA TYR A 216 3.54 8.81 -16.76
C TYR A 216 2.25 9.24 -16.07
N LEU A 217 2.04 8.73 -14.87
CA LEU A 217 0.84 9.09 -14.11
C LEU A 217 0.88 10.56 -13.69
N ARG A 218 -0.22 11.29 -13.98
CA ARG A 218 -0.37 12.71 -13.68
C ARG A 218 -1.78 13.08 -13.23
N VAL A 219 -1.90 14.24 -12.63
CA VAL A 219 -3.18 14.90 -12.36
C VAL A 219 -3.68 15.52 -13.68
N VAL A 220 -4.89 15.15 -14.10
CA VAL A 220 -5.56 15.72 -15.29
C VAL A 220 -6.64 16.71 -14.94
N GLU A 221 -7.17 16.65 -13.71
CA GLU A 221 -8.17 17.60 -13.22
C GLU A 221 -8.04 17.77 -11.70
N ARG A 222 -8.17 19.01 -11.23
CA ARG A 222 -8.28 19.34 -9.79
C ARG A 222 -9.69 19.83 -9.51
N ARG A 223 -10.35 19.20 -8.53
CA ARG A 223 -11.72 19.48 -8.08
C ARG A 223 -11.73 19.93 -6.63
N PRO A 224 -12.81 20.57 -6.15
CA PRO A 224 -12.93 20.94 -4.73
C PRO A 224 -12.88 19.74 -3.77
N ASP A 225 -13.32 18.56 -4.21
CA ASP A 225 -13.42 17.32 -3.43
C ASP A 225 -12.28 16.32 -3.68
N GLY A 226 -11.37 16.61 -4.63
CA GLY A 226 -10.26 15.73 -4.95
C GLY A 226 -9.56 16.04 -6.26
N ILE A 227 -8.84 15.04 -6.77
CA ILE A 227 -8.16 15.11 -8.07
C ILE A 227 -8.58 13.94 -8.96
N VAL A 228 -8.45 14.11 -10.26
CA VAL A 228 -8.56 13.02 -11.24
C VAL A 228 -7.17 12.76 -11.80
N VAL A 229 -6.76 11.49 -11.81
CA VAL A 229 -5.45 11.09 -12.30
C VAL A 229 -5.57 10.16 -13.50
N ARG A 230 -4.61 10.27 -14.42
CA ARG A 230 -4.48 9.45 -15.62
C ARG A 230 -3.03 9.08 -15.86
N GLY A 231 -2.80 7.92 -16.50
CA GLY A 231 -1.46 7.44 -16.85
C GLY A 231 -1.26 5.98 -16.47
N ALA A 232 -0.02 5.56 -16.35
CA ALA A 232 0.29 4.19 -16.01
C ALA A 232 1.43 4.07 -15.00
N LYS A 233 1.43 2.93 -14.27
CA LYS A 233 2.55 2.49 -13.43
C LYS A 233 2.98 1.10 -13.87
N ALA A 234 4.29 0.90 -14.04
CA ALA A 234 4.86 -0.34 -14.57
C ALA A 234 5.59 -1.15 -13.50
N HIS A 235 5.60 -2.49 -13.71
CA HIS A 235 6.30 -3.42 -12.81
C HIS A 235 5.79 -3.36 -11.36
N GLN A 236 4.46 -3.23 -11.19
CA GLN A 236 3.87 -3.16 -9.85
C GLN A 236 3.75 -4.55 -9.26
N THR A 237 4.72 -4.87 -8.38
CA THR A 237 4.85 -6.20 -7.78
C THR A 237 3.81 -6.42 -6.70
N GLY A 238 2.87 -7.34 -6.91
CA GLY A 238 1.84 -7.66 -5.94
C GLY A 238 0.59 -6.81 -6.01
N PHE A 239 0.47 -5.94 -6.99
CA PHE A 239 -0.71 -5.08 -7.13
C PHE A 239 -2.02 -5.89 -7.17
N VAL A 240 -2.05 -7.00 -7.94
CA VAL A 240 -3.22 -7.88 -8.05
C VAL A 240 -3.58 -8.59 -6.74
N ASN A 241 -2.68 -8.59 -5.77
CA ASN A 241 -2.82 -9.25 -4.46
C ASN A 241 -2.95 -8.23 -3.31
N SER A 242 -3.25 -6.97 -3.62
CA SER A 242 -3.34 -5.88 -2.65
C SER A 242 -4.74 -5.29 -2.60
N HIS A 243 -5.16 -4.84 -1.41
CA HIS A 243 -6.45 -4.16 -1.21
C HIS A 243 -6.39 -2.69 -1.63
N GLU A 244 -5.28 -2.05 -1.31
CA GLU A 244 -5.02 -0.64 -1.52
C GLU A 244 -3.68 -0.46 -2.23
N VAL A 245 -3.48 0.68 -2.86
CA VAL A 245 -2.19 1.09 -3.42
C VAL A 245 -1.83 2.49 -2.97
N ILE A 246 -0.56 2.69 -2.60
CA ILE A 246 0.04 4.02 -2.48
C ILE A 246 0.78 4.30 -3.80
N VAL A 247 0.32 5.30 -4.52
CA VAL A 247 0.96 5.78 -5.75
C VAL A 247 1.93 6.89 -5.39
N MET A 248 3.13 6.86 -6.00
CA MET A 248 4.21 7.81 -5.75
C MET A 248 4.89 8.24 -7.04
N PRO A 249 5.56 9.41 -7.07
CA PRO A 249 6.42 9.81 -8.18
C PRO A 249 7.56 8.82 -8.41
N THR A 250 8.05 8.72 -9.66
CA THR A 250 9.17 7.83 -10.01
C THR A 250 10.54 8.48 -9.94
N GLN A 251 10.60 9.81 -9.93
CA GLN A 251 11.85 10.59 -10.03
C GLN A 251 11.71 11.98 -9.42
N ALA A 252 12.83 12.69 -9.31
CA ALA A 252 12.81 14.13 -9.03
C ALA A 252 12.14 14.89 -10.18
N MET A 253 11.41 15.95 -9.87
CA MET A 253 10.57 16.70 -10.80
C MET A 253 10.85 18.19 -10.73
N GLY A 254 10.77 18.89 -11.88
CA GLY A 254 10.88 20.33 -11.99
C GLY A 254 9.54 21.06 -11.85
N GLU A 255 9.56 22.37 -11.96
CA GLU A 255 8.36 23.22 -11.89
C GLU A 255 7.31 22.87 -12.97
N ASP A 256 7.77 22.49 -14.16
CA ASP A 256 6.90 22.13 -15.29
C ASP A 256 6.29 20.73 -15.14
N ASP A 257 6.77 19.93 -14.16
CA ASP A 257 6.29 18.57 -13.88
C ASP A 257 5.31 18.51 -12.71
N LYS A 258 4.77 19.61 -12.22
CA LYS A 258 3.91 19.66 -11.02
C LYS A 258 2.71 18.72 -11.09
N ASP A 259 2.14 18.51 -12.27
CA ASP A 259 1.01 17.57 -12.42
C ASP A 259 1.42 16.11 -12.26
N TYR A 260 2.71 15.79 -12.42
CA TYR A 260 3.28 14.46 -12.19
C TYR A 260 3.80 14.28 -10.75
N ALA A 261 3.99 15.37 -10.02
CA ALA A 261 4.42 15.36 -8.62
C ALA A 261 3.23 15.05 -7.70
N VAL A 262 2.71 13.84 -7.77
CA VAL A 262 1.52 13.41 -7.03
C VAL A 262 1.76 12.12 -6.25
N ALA A 263 1.28 12.07 -5.00
CA ALA A 263 1.22 10.86 -4.20
C ALA A 263 -0.15 10.74 -3.52
N PHE A 264 -0.73 9.56 -3.55
CA PHE A 264 -2.08 9.30 -3.05
C PHE A 264 -2.30 7.81 -2.75
N ALA A 265 -3.43 7.47 -2.14
CA ALA A 265 -3.88 6.09 -2.01
C ALA A 265 -5.30 5.90 -2.54
N VAL A 266 -5.52 4.76 -3.20
CA VAL A 266 -6.83 4.32 -3.67
C VAL A 266 -6.98 2.80 -3.53
N PRO A 267 -8.22 2.27 -3.41
CA PRO A 267 -8.46 0.83 -3.54
C PRO A 267 -7.97 0.31 -4.91
N THR A 268 -7.43 -0.91 -4.93
CA THR A 268 -6.92 -1.50 -6.18
C THR A 268 -8.03 -1.83 -7.18
N ASP A 269 -9.27 -1.91 -6.74
CA ASP A 269 -10.46 -2.07 -7.55
C ASP A 269 -11.23 -0.75 -7.83
N ALA A 270 -10.60 0.40 -7.57
CA ALA A 270 -11.20 1.69 -7.88
C ALA A 270 -11.58 1.79 -9.37
N LYS A 271 -12.70 2.46 -9.63
CA LYS A 271 -13.16 2.66 -11.01
C LYS A 271 -12.11 3.38 -11.84
N GLY A 272 -11.77 2.82 -12.99
CA GLY A 272 -10.75 3.34 -13.90
C GLY A 272 -9.38 2.68 -13.72
N ILE A 273 -9.21 1.74 -12.78
CA ILE A 273 -7.97 0.98 -12.64
C ILE A 273 -8.06 -0.33 -13.42
N PHE A 274 -7.06 -0.57 -14.27
CA PHE A 274 -6.90 -1.80 -15.04
C PHE A 274 -5.49 -2.37 -14.84
N MET A 275 -5.40 -3.69 -14.68
CA MET A 275 -4.15 -4.42 -14.45
C MET A 275 -3.86 -5.33 -15.63
N ILE A 276 -2.71 -5.16 -16.26
CA ILE A 276 -2.23 -6.07 -17.31
C ILE A 276 -1.10 -6.89 -16.72
N VAL A 277 -1.35 -8.18 -16.50
CA VAL A 277 -0.37 -9.11 -15.95
C VAL A 277 0.38 -9.77 -17.10
N GLY A 278 1.70 -9.67 -17.06
CA GLY A 278 2.58 -10.32 -18.02
C GLY A 278 2.91 -11.75 -17.64
N ARG A 279 3.83 -12.35 -18.40
CA ARG A 279 4.35 -13.68 -18.11
C ARG A 279 5.21 -13.66 -16.85
N GLN A 280 4.95 -14.58 -15.96
CA GLN A 280 5.61 -14.68 -14.66
C GLN A 280 6.41 -15.99 -14.53
N SER A 281 7.29 -16.06 -13.52
CA SER A 281 8.03 -17.29 -13.20
C SER A 281 7.12 -18.45 -12.78
N CYS A 282 5.89 -18.16 -12.39
CA CYS A 282 4.85 -19.13 -12.04
C CYS A 282 3.82 -19.34 -13.15
N ASP A 283 4.17 -19.10 -14.39
CA ASP A 283 3.29 -19.26 -15.56
C ASP A 283 2.99 -20.74 -15.90
N THR A 284 2.24 -20.94 -17.00
CA THR A 284 1.74 -22.25 -17.43
C THR A 284 2.81 -23.31 -17.71
N ARG A 285 4.09 -22.94 -17.91
CA ARG A 285 5.17 -23.91 -18.17
C ARG A 285 5.28 -24.95 -17.05
N LYS A 286 5.02 -24.57 -15.80
CA LYS A 286 5.00 -25.50 -14.67
C LYS A 286 3.87 -26.52 -14.76
N LEU A 287 2.80 -26.19 -15.45
CA LEU A 287 1.64 -27.07 -15.65
C LEU A 287 1.86 -28.06 -16.78
N GLU A 288 2.91 -27.88 -17.59
CA GLU A 288 3.26 -28.76 -18.70
C GLU A 288 3.97 -30.05 -18.26
N GLY A 289 4.30 -30.16 -16.96
CA GLY A 289 4.91 -31.38 -16.39
C GLY A 289 6.36 -31.65 -16.82
N SER A 290 7.07 -30.62 -17.28
CA SER A 290 8.48 -30.74 -17.63
C SER A 290 9.38 -30.92 -16.41
N GLU A 291 10.28 -31.89 -16.43
CA GLU A 291 11.30 -32.10 -15.39
C GLU A 291 12.30 -30.92 -15.29
N ILE A 292 12.49 -30.18 -16.37
CA ILE A 292 13.43 -29.06 -16.45
C ILE A 292 12.84 -27.79 -15.79
N ASP A 293 11.55 -27.61 -15.89
CA ASP A 293 10.83 -26.39 -15.45
C ASP A 293 10.00 -26.64 -14.18
N VAL A 294 10.49 -27.46 -13.26
CA VAL A 294 9.77 -27.85 -12.05
C VAL A 294 9.47 -26.65 -11.16
N GLY A 295 10.36 -25.68 -11.06
CA GLY A 295 10.18 -24.41 -10.37
C GLY A 295 9.28 -24.46 -9.13
N ASN A 296 9.03 -23.31 -8.53
CA ASN A 296 8.11 -23.20 -7.40
C ASN A 296 6.66 -23.05 -7.89
N SER A 297 5.89 -24.12 -7.88
CA SER A 297 4.48 -24.13 -8.30
C SER A 297 3.52 -23.65 -7.21
N GLN A 298 3.96 -23.59 -5.96
CA GLN A 298 3.14 -23.22 -4.81
C GLN A 298 3.19 -21.73 -4.53
N PHE A 299 4.37 -21.11 -4.71
CA PHE A 299 4.61 -19.71 -4.44
C PHE A 299 5.19 -18.99 -5.65
N GLY A 300 4.87 -17.72 -5.84
CA GLY A 300 5.39 -16.92 -6.92
C GLY A 300 5.31 -15.43 -6.62
N GLY A 301 5.91 -14.61 -7.48
CA GLY A 301 5.65 -13.18 -7.56
C GLY A 301 4.77 -12.89 -8.77
N THR A 302 4.10 -11.76 -8.77
CA THR A 302 3.39 -11.26 -9.94
C THR A 302 3.63 -9.77 -10.09
N GLU A 303 3.72 -9.32 -11.33
CA GLU A 303 3.90 -7.92 -11.68
C GLU A 303 2.84 -7.50 -12.68
N ALA A 304 2.33 -6.29 -12.53
CA ALA A 304 1.35 -5.72 -13.42
C ALA A 304 1.82 -4.39 -14.00
N LEU A 305 1.46 -4.14 -15.24
CA LEU A 305 1.28 -2.78 -15.76
C LEU A 305 -0.11 -2.32 -15.29
N VAL A 306 -0.15 -1.23 -14.56
CA VAL A 306 -1.40 -0.68 -14.01
C VAL A 306 -1.73 0.59 -14.76
N ILE A 307 -2.93 0.64 -15.33
CA ILE A 307 -3.47 1.79 -16.07
C ILE A 307 -4.47 2.49 -15.16
N PHE A 308 -4.34 3.80 -15.07
CA PHE A 308 -5.26 4.71 -14.40
C PHE A 308 -5.98 5.53 -15.49
N ASP A 309 -7.26 5.24 -15.70
CA ASP A 309 -8.12 5.88 -16.69
C ASP A 309 -9.15 6.76 -15.98
N ASP A 310 -8.79 8.04 -15.79
CA ASP A 310 -9.57 9.04 -15.07
C ASP A 310 -10.02 8.59 -13.67
N VAL A 311 -9.07 8.13 -12.88
CA VAL A 311 -9.32 7.67 -11.52
C VAL A 311 -9.49 8.88 -10.59
N PHE A 312 -10.63 8.95 -9.90
CA PHE A 312 -10.90 9.97 -8.89
C PHE A 312 -10.22 9.62 -7.56
N VAL A 313 -9.50 10.57 -7.00
CA VAL A 313 -8.83 10.48 -5.69
C VAL A 313 -9.40 11.57 -4.77
N PRO A 314 -10.09 11.24 -3.68
CA PRO A 314 -10.63 12.23 -2.75
C PRO A 314 -9.53 12.93 -1.96
N ASN A 315 -9.80 14.15 -1.49
CA ASN A 315 -8.80 14.99 -0.81
C ASN A 315 -8.14 14.34 0.41
N ASP A 316 -8.86 13.51 1.16
CA ASP A 316 -8.36 12.81 2.34
C ASP A 316 -7.44 11.62 2.04
N ARG A 317 -7.29 11.28 0.75
CA ARG A 317 -6.40 10.24 0.25
C ARG A 317 -5.19 10.80 -0.51
N ILE A 318 -4.99 12.13 -0.53
CA ILE A 318 -3.88 12.81 -1.21
C ILE A 318 -2.76 13.08 -0.20
N PHE A 319 -1.52 12.79 -0.61
CA PHE A 319 -0.31 12.89 0.21
C PHE A 319 0.77 13.80 -0.42
N LEU A 320 0.61 14.15 -1.71
CA LEU A 320 1.41 15.14 -2.45
C LEU A 320 0.58 15.57 -3.67
N ASN A 321 0.55 16.88 -4.02
CA ASN A 321 -0.25 17.37 -5.15
C ASN A 321 0.37 18.61 -5.79
N GLY A 322 1.58 18.48 -6.30
CA GLY A 322 2.29 19.53 -7.03
C GLY A 322 3.49 20.13 -6.31
N GLU A 323 3.79 19.69 -5.08
CA GLU A 323 5.00 20.08 -4.35
C GLU A 323 6.21 19.31 -4.92
N ASN A 324 6.62 19.70 -6.13
CA ASN A 324 7.56 18.98 -7.01
C ASN A 324 8.92 18.68 -6.35
N GLU A 325 9.42 19.54 -5.47
CA GLU A 325 10.67 19.31 -4.75
C GLU A 325 10.62 18.09 -3.82
N PHE A 326 9.43 17.72 -3.31
CA PHE A 326 9.25 16.53 -2.48
C PHE A 326 9.13 15.23 -3.29
N ALA A 327 8.95 15.30 -4.62
CA ALA A 327 8.93 14.11 -5.47
C ALA A 327 10.26 13.33 -5.36
N GLY A 328 11.39 14.03 -5.50
CA GLY A 328 12.72 13.41 -5.35
C GLY A 328 13.00 12.88 -3.95
N VAL A 329 12.56 13.61 -2.91
CA VAL A 329 12.70 13.21 -1.50
C VAL A 329 11.93 11.90 -1.24
N LEU A 330 10.71 11.80 -1.74
CA LEU A 330 9.88 10.60 -1.58
C LEU A 330 10.51 9.38 -2.25
N VAL A 331 11.04 9.55 -3.47
CA VAL A 331 11.77 8.50 -4.21
C VAL A 331 13.01 8.04 -3.45
N GLU A 332 13.83 8.96 -2.94
CA GLU A 332 15.05 8.65 -2.20
C GLU A 332 14.74 7.86 -0.92
N ARG A 333 13.71 8.28 -0.17
CA ARG A 333 13.28 7.61 1.07
C ARG A 333 12.73 6.21 0.79
N PHE A 334 11.86 6.09 -0.20
CA PHE A 334 11.34 4.78 -0.59
C PHE A 334 12.47 3.83 -0.97
N ALA A 335 13.39 4.26 -1.85
CA ALA A 335 14.55 3.45 -2.24
C ALA A 335 15.47 3.15 -1.06
N GLY A 336 15.61 4.06 -0.11
CA GLY A 336 16.38 3.89 1.11
C GLY A 336 15.79 2.81 2.03
N TYR A 337 14.49 2.79 2.19
CA TYR A 337 13.80 1.76 2.99
C TYR A 337 13.76 0.40 2.29
N HIS A 338 13.75 0.36 0.96
CA HIS A 338 13.65 -0.87 0.19
C HIS A 338 14.94 -1.71 0.13
N ARG A 339 16.04 -1.22 0.68
CA ARG A 339 17.35 -1.89 0.70
C ARG A 339 17.56 -2.82 1.89
#